data_b495b89c4563dbdaac2209f7c6a79017
#
_entry.id   b495b89c4563dbdaac2209f7c6a79017
#
_cell.length_a   1.000
_cell.length_b   1.000
_cell.length_c   1.000
_cell.angle_alpha   90.00
_cell.angle_beta   90.00
_cell.angle_gamma   90.00
#
_symmetry.space_group_name_H-M   'P 1'
#
loop_
_entity.id
_entity.type
_entity.pdbx_description
1 polymer ?
#
loop_
_entity_poly.entity_id
_entity_poly.type
_entity_poly.pdbx_seq_one_letter_code
_entity_poly.pdbx_strand_id
1 'polypeptide(L)'
;VQTYIDNVQKETLTSYPITIQKESVNLTDFIETLQPSDEETSHDNDKIYSNNVMTDMMSAMSSKVKSNNLESFKKYIESEKSDIKNYTSAIDYSYDLQLQIYKDSDDEIVQVNPNNVLDEIGMSLNSMQSEFMSTDVFVEMFDSQEMNEQMYDLVAGSWPTNYNEVVLLVDENNEISDFTLYALGLKDSKELKEMYQNIVNGVAFESKETSYEIEDLLNLKFKFLLNSDYYEKENGIWINKKDDEEYLKEKLDNAEELIITGIIKPNEESLAKSTTGGILYLNDLEKYVIDKGNETKIAKEQKENPNINIFTGQ
;
A
#
# COMPACT_ATOMS: atom_id res chain seq x y z
N VAL A 1 5.70 -33.86 15.82
CA VAL A 1 7.01 -33.22 15.54
C VAL A 1 7.10 -32.89 14.06
N GLN A 2 6.83 -33.82 13.12
CA GLN A 2 6.92 -33.53 11.68
C GLN A 2 5.90 -32.47 11.26
N THR A 3 4.66 -32.60 11.69
CA THR A 3 3.60 -31.63 11.40
C THR A 3 3.95 -30.20 11.91
N TYR A 4 4.56 -30.11 13.08
CA TYR A 4 5.02 -28.84 13.63
C TYR A 4 6.15 -28.23 12.79
N ILE A 5 7.12 -29.04 12.35
CA ILE A 5 8.21 -28.57 11.49
C ILE A 5 7.65 -28.10 10.14
N ASP A 6 6.72 -28.86 9.57
CA ASP A 6 6.08 -28.52 8.29
C ASP A 6 5.27 -27.21 8.39
N ASN A 7 4.56 -27.01 9.51
CA ASN A 7 3.83 -25.77 9.77
C ASN A 7 4.79 -24.58 9.93
N VAL A 8 5.83 -24.69 10.76
CA VAL A 8 6.83 -23.63 10.94
C VAL A 8 7.53 -23.28 9.63
N GLN A 9 7.83 -24.29 8.78
CA GLN A 9 8.42 -24.03 7.46
C GLN A 9 7.45 -23.29 6.54
N LYS A 10 6.19 -23.71 6.47
CA LYS A 10 5.16 -23.03 5.66
C LYS A 10 4.98 -21.59 6.11
N GLU A 11 4.88 -21.37 7.39
CA GLU A 11 4.70 -20.06 8.00
C GLU A 11 5.90 -19.14 7.75
N THR A 12 7.11 -19.66 7.91
CA THR A 12 8.33 -18.91 7.61
C THR A 12 8.39 -18.51 6.12
N LEU A 13 8.05 -19.43 5.21
CA LEU A 13 8.01 -19.14 3.78
C LEU A 13 6.90 -18.13 3.42
N THR A 14 5.80 -18.15 4.13
CA THR A 14 4.70 -17.20 3.95
C THR A 14 5.07 -15.80 4.47
N SER A 15 5.74 -15.74 5.61
CA SER A 15 6.21 -14.47 6.20
C SER A 15 7.38 -13.84 5.42
N TYR A 16 8.16 -14.65 4.70
CA TYR A 16 9.29 -14.21 3.90
C TYR A 16 9.22 -14.78 2.48
N PRO A 17 8.26 -14.31 1.66
CA PRO A 17 8.10 -14.80 0.29
C PRO A 17 9.29 -14.42 -0.59
N ILE A 18 9.56 -15.20 -1.62
CA ILE A 18 10.49 -14.81 -2.68
C ILE A 18 9.79 -13.79 -3.56
N THR A 19 10.25 -12.57 -3.51
CA THR A 19 9.69 -11.47 -4.28
C THR A 19 10.54 -11.17 -5.52
N ILE A 20 9.89 -11.03 -6.68
CA ILE A 20 10.52 -10.62 -7.93
C ILE A 20 9.86 -9.30 -8.36
N GLN A 21 10.61 -8.21 -8.28
CA GLN A 21 10.13 -6.86 -8.58
C GLN A 21 10.49 -6.45 -10.01
N LYS A 22 9.75 -5.46 -10.55
CA LYS A 22 10.01 -4.86 -11.86
C LYS A 22 11.41 -4.27 -11.94
N GLU A 23 11.85 -3.64 -10.87
CA GLU A 23 13.18 -3.04 -10.76
C GLU A 23 13.94 -3.70 -9.62
N SER A 24 15.21 -3.98 -9.85
CA SER A 24 16.09 -4.52 -8.83
C SER A 24 17.37 -3.70 -8.74
N VAL A 25 17.74 -3.32 -7.53
CA VAL A 25 19.01 -2.67 -7.22
C VAL A 25 19.93 -3.68 -6.58
N ASN A 26 21.16 -3.80 -7.08
CA ASN A 26 22.16 -4.61 -6.41
C ASN A 26 22.75 -3.85 -5.22
N LEU A 27 22.27 -4.19 -4.01
CA LEU A 27 22.73 -3.56 -2.77
C LEU A 27 24.25 -3.67 -2.57
N THR A 28 24.88 -4.74 -3.03
CA THR A 28 26.34 -4.92 -2.91
C THR A 28 27.07 -3.88 -3.74
N ASP A 29 26.65 -3.68 -4.98
CA ASP A 29 27.22 -2.68 -5.87
C ASP A 29 26.96 -1.25 -5.36
N PHE A 30 25.84 -1.03 -4.66
CA PHE A 30 25.53 0.25 -4.03
C PHE A 30 26.44 0.52 -2.83
N ILE A 31 26.65 -0.47 -1.97
CA ILE A 31 27.54 -0.37 -0.81
C ILE A 31 29.00 -0.14 -1.27
N GLU A 32 29.44 -0.81 -2.34
CA GLU A 32 30.76 -0.60 -2.92
C GLU A 32 30.96 0.85 -3.41
N THR A 33 29.89 1.48 -3.92
CA THR A 33 29.95 2.89 -4.36
C THR A 33 30.03 3.88 -3.20
N LEU A 34 29.53 3.49 -2.01
CA LEU A 34 29.61 4.30 -0.78
C LEU A 34 30.95 4.13 -0.04
N GLN A 35 31.76 3.13 -0.40
CA GLN A 35 33.09 3.00 0.20
C GLN A 35 34.02 4.06 -0.39
N PRO A 36 34.87 4.68 0.44
CA PRO A 36 35.90 5.59 -0.07
C PRO A 36 36.73 4.85 -1.11
N SER A 37 36.91 5.43 -2.31
CA SER A 37 37.83 4.89 -3.28
C SER A 37 39.22 4.88 -2.66
N ASP A 38 39.92 3.74 -2.74
CA ASP A 38 41.34 3.62 -2.32
C ASP A 38 42.29 4.47 -3.18
N GLU A 39 41.77 5.27 -4.11
CA GLU A 39 42.59 6.23 -4.85
C GLU A 39 42.95 7.36 -3.90
N GLU A 40 44.24 7.40 -3.50
CA GLU A 40 44.81 8.53 -2.77
C GLU A 40 44.74 9.79 -3.65
N THR A 41 43.63 10.55 -3.48
CA THR A 41 43.52 11.90 -4.03
C THR A 41 44.42 12.82 -3.20
N SER A 42 45.61 13.13 -3.68
CA SER A 42 46.51 14.10 -3.06
C SER A 42 46.07 15.50 -3.47
N HIS A 43 45.62 16.27 -2.51
CA HIS A 43 45.24 17.68 -2.68
C HIS A 43 46.26 18.60 -2.00
N ASP A 44 46.38 19.83 -2.49
CA ASP A 44 47.17 20.87 -1.84
C ASP A 44 46.53 21.24 -0.48
N ASN A 45 47.36 21.46 0.54
CA ASN A 45 46.90 21.73 1.89
C ASN A 45 46.35 23.15 2.12
N ASP A 46 46.40 24.00 1.09
CA ASP A 46 45.95 25.40 1.15
C ASP A 46 44.51 25.61 0.71
N LYS A 47 43.83 24.55 0.29
CA LYS A 47 42.45 24.58 -0.22
C LYS A 47 41.60 23.46 0.36
N ILE A 48 40.30 23.70 0.37
CA ILE A 48 39.28 22.68 0.66
C ILE A 48 38.62 22.28 -0.67
N TYR A 49 38.57 21.00 -0.94
CA TYR A 49 38.04 20.44 -2.17
C TYR A 49 36.68 19.81 -1.93
N SER A 50 35.80 19.90 -2.91
CA SER A 50 34.50 19.20 -2.85
C SER A 50 34.70 17.73 -3.18
N ASN A 51 33.95 16.88 -2.46
CA ASN A 51 33.83 15.47 -2.81
C ASN A 51 32.43 15.22 -3.44
N ASN A 52 32.42 14.51 -4.55
CA ASN A 52 31.21 14.31 -5.36
C ASN A 52 30.36 13.10 -4.92
N VAL A 53 30.46 12.68 -3.67
CA VAL A 53 29.75 11.49 -3.13
C VAL A 53 28.27 11.45 -3.52
N MET A 54 27.57 12.58 -3.47
CA MET A 54 26.17 12.64 -3.84
C MET A 54 25.93 12.38 -5.33
N THR A 55 26.78 12.95 -6.19
CA THR A 55 26.70 12.78 -7.65
C THR A 55 27.02 11.34 -8.04
N ASP A 56 28.02 10.74 -7.40
CA ASP A 56 28.42 9.36 -7.64
C ASP A 56 27.34 8.39 -7.16
N MET A 57 26.74 8.67 -6.02
CA MET A 57 25.60 7.90 -5.49
C MET A 57 24.39 7.97 -6.43
N MET A 58 24.01 9.16 -6.91
CA MET A 58 22.90 9.32 -7.86
C MET A 58 23.18 8.62 -9.19
N SER A 59 24.43 8.70 -9.67
CA SER A 59 24.89 8.02 -10.90
C SER A 59 24.84 6.51 -10.74
N ALA A 60 25.30 5.98 -9.60
CA ALA A 60 25.25 4.56 -9.28
C ALA A 60 23.80 4.03 -9.17
N MET A 61 22.93 4.77 -8.52
CA MET A 61 21.50 4.44 -8.45
C MET A 61 20.87 4.39 -9.83
N SER A 62 21.12 5.39 -10.67
CA SER A 62 20.57 5.46 -12.02
C SER A 62 21.11 4.38 -12.96
N SER A 63 22.39 4.02 -12.84
CA SER A 63 23.07 3.10 -13.79
C SER A 63 22.92 1.62 -13.45
N LYS A 64 22.56 1.28 -12.21
CA LYS A 64 22.56 -0.10 -11.71
C LYS A 64 21.16 -0.68 -11.50
N VAL A 65 20.10 0.09 -11.78
CA VAL A 65 18.73 -0.43 -11.78
C VAL A 65 18.56 -1.36 -12.98
N LYS A 66 18.31 -2.63 -12.72
CA LYS A 66 17.97 -3.62 -13.73
C LYS A 66 16.45 -3.78 -13.77
N SER A 67 15.89 -3.73 -14.97
CA SER A 67 14.46 -3.95 -15.18
C SER A 67 14.20 -5.41 -15.55
N ASN A 68 13.30 -6.06 -14.85
CA ASN A 68 12.81 -7.40 -15.13
C ASN A 68 11.61 -7.33 -16.07
N ASN A 69 11.55 -8.23 -17.06
CA ASN A 69 10.39 -8.37 -17.91
C ASN A 69 9.33 -9.25 -17.22
N LEU A 70 8.61 -8.64 -16.27
CA LEU A 70 7.61 -9.36 -15.46
C LEU A 70 6.45 -9.86 -16.32
N GLU A 71 6.08 -9.18 -17.39
CA GLU A 71 5.00 -9.63 -18.29
C GLU A 71 5.35 -10.96 -18.94
N SER A 72 6.56 -11.07 -19.50
CA SER A 72 7.01 -12.32 -20.11
C SER A 72 7.21 -13.42 -19.07
N PHE A 73 7.65 -13.06 -17.87
CA PHE A 73 7.84 -13.99 -16.77
C PHE A 73 6.50 -14.54 -16.27
N LYS A 74 5.50 -13.68 -16.08
CA LYS A 74 4.12 -14.10 -15.73
C LYS A 74 3.56 -15.06 -16.77
N LYS A 75 3.64 -14.72 -18.06
CA LYS A 75 3.19 -15.59 -19.15
C LYS A 75 3.88 -16.96 -19.15
N TYR A 76 5.17 -16.99 -18.77
CA TYR A 76 5.91 -18.27 -18.64
C TYR A 76 5.41 -19.07 -17.45
N ILE A 77 5.28 -18.48 -16.27
CA ILE A 77 4.79 -19.14 -15.06
C ILE A 77 3.40 -19.73 -15.26
N GLU A 78 2.52 -19.02 -15.96
CA GLU A 78 1.13 -19.45 -16.22
C GLU A 78 1.03 -20.48 -17.35
N SER A 79 2.09 -20.67 -18.13
CA SER A 79 2.11 -21.61 -19.23
C SER A 79 2.28 -23.06 -18.78
N GLU A 80 1.87 -24.01 -19.64
CA GLU A 80 2.10 -25.45 -19.45
C GLU A 80 3.59 -25.85 -19.44
N LYS A 81 4.49 -24.95 -19.82
CA LYS A 81 5.94 -25.18 -19.85
C LYS A 81 6.58 -24.98 -18.49
N SER A 82 5.90 -24.34 -17.57
CA SER A 82 6.40 -24.07 -16.23
C SER A 82 5.96 -25.18 -15.26
N ASP A 83 6.90 -25.69 -14.50
CA ASP A 83 6.67 -26.64 -13.43
C ASP A 83 6.71 -25.98 -12.02
N ILE A 84 6.82 -24.67 -11.97
CA ILE A 84 6.98 -23.91 -10.72
C ILE A 84 5.86 -24.16 -9.71
N LYS A 85 4.64 -24.38 -10.20
CA LYS A 85 3.47 -24.71 -9.36
C LYS A 85 3.64 -26.00 -8.54
N ASN A 86 4.58 -26.86 -8.94
CA ASN A 86 4.89 -28.09 -8.18
C ASN A 86 5.81 -27.82 -6.98
N TYR A 87 6.42 -26.63 -6.92
CA TYR A 87 7.43 -26.25 -5.94
C TYR A 87 7.03 -25.03 -5.10
N THR A 88 5.87 -24.46 -5.37
CA THR A 88 5.34 -23.27 -4.66
C THR A 88 4.01 -23.59 -4.02
N SER A 89 3.75 -23.04 -2.84
CA SER A 89 2.46 -23.16 -2.14
C SER A 89 1.44 -22.18 -2.73
N ALA A 90 1.89 -20.98 -3.11
CA ALA A 90 1.11 -19.96 -3.78
C ALA A 90 1.99 -19.11 -4.68
N ILE A 91 1.41 -18.44 -5.64
CA ILE A 91 2.04 -17.43 -6.49
C ILE A 91 1.07 -16.24 -6.54
N ASP A 92 1.46 -15.15 -5.90
CA ASP A 92 0.66 -13.93 -5.88
C ASP A 92 1.29 -12.89 -6.81
N TYR A 93 0.43 -12.09 -7.42
CA TYR A 93 0.82 -11.00 -8.32
C TYR A 93 0.32 -9.70 -7.73
N SER A 94 1.22 -8.83 -7.30
CA SER A 94 0.89 -7.48 -6.92
C SER A 94 1.13 -6.49 -8.06
N TYR A 95 0.31 -5.46 -8.10
CA TYR A 95 0.39 -4.40 -9.09
C TYR A 95 0.77 -3.09 -8.40
N ASP A 96 1.55 -2.25 -9.08
CA ASP A 96 1.88 -0.90 -8.61
C ASP A 96 0.67 0.02 -8.80
N LEU A 97 -0.42 -0.32 -8.13
CA LEU A 97 -1.70 0.38 -8.16
C LEU A 97 -2.03 0.91 -6.77
N GLN A 98 -2.08 2.24 -6.65
CA GLN A 98 -2.56 2.87 -5.43
C GLN A 98 -4.09 3.00 -5.49
N LEU A 99 -4.78 2.19 -4.68
CA LEU A 99 -6.23 2.26 -4.53
C LEU A 99 -6.62 3.61 -3.90
N GLN A 100 -7.67 4.24 -4.43
CA GLN A 100 -8.19 5.51 -3.95
C GLN A 100 -9.46 5.26 -3.14
N ILE A 101 -9.31 5.14 -1.82
CA ILE A 101 -10.40 4.73 -0.92
C ILE A 101 -10.74 5.87 0.03
N TYR A 102 -12.03 6.08 0.23
CA TYR A 102 -12.61 7.11 1.07
C TYR A 102 -13.56 6.48 2.09
N LYS A 103 -13.65 7.09 3.27
CA LYS A 103 -14.69 6.74 4.22
C LYS A 103 -16.04 7.20 3.67
N ASP A 104 -17.06 6.35 3.76
CA ASP A 104 -18.43 6.75 3.44
C ASP A 104 -18.96 7.65 4.56
N SER A 105 -19.05 8.95 4.28
CA SER A 105 -19.47 9.97 5.23
C SER A 105 -20.21 11.09 4.49
N ASP A 106 -21.34 11.51 5.03
CA ASP A 106 -22.15 12.61 4.46
C ASP A 106 -21.55 13.99 4.75
N ASP A 107 -20.77 14.10 5.83
CA ASP A 107 -20.34 15.39 6.39
C ASP A 107 -18.96 15.84 5.90
N GLU A 108 -18.02 14.95 5.70
CA GLU A 108 -16.63 15.26 5.38
C GLU A 108 -16.03 14.24 4.42
N ILE A 109 -15.28 14.68 3.43
CA ILE A 109 -14.52 13.81 2.53
C ILE A 109 -13.23 13.40 3.24
N VAL A 110 -13.16 12.14 3.66
CA VAL A 110 -11.97 11.58 4.32
C VAL A 110 -11.37 10.50 3.45
N GLN A 111 -10.20 10.80 2.86
CA GLN A 111 -9.42 9.80 2.15
C GLN A 111 -8.68 8.90 3.16
N VAL A 112 -8.93 7.60 3.08
CA VAL A 112 -8.33 6.60 3.99
C VAL A 112 -7.23 5.77 3.32
N ASN A 113 -7.21 5.76 1.99
CA ASN A 113 -6.11 5.20 1.22
C ASN A 113 -5.87 6.00 -0.07
N PRO A 114 -4.65 6.49 -0.35
CA PRO A 114 -3.56 6.58 0.62
C PRO A 114 -3.96 7.45 1.81
N ASN A 115 -3.54 7.06 3.01
CA ASN A 115 -3.78 7.87 4.19
C ASN A 115 -2.75 9.00 4.31
N ASN A 116 -3.11 10.06 5.00
CA ASN A 116 -2.29 11.27 5.22
C ASN A 116 -2.02 11.54 6.71
N VAL A 117 -2.17 10.53 7.56
CA VAL A 117 -2.06 10.68 9.02
C VAL A 117 -0.76 11.34 9.45
N LEU A 118 0.37 10.95 8.87
CA LEU A 118 1.68 11.53 9.20
C LEU A 118 1.84 12.95 8.64
N ASP A 119 1.29 13.23 7.47
CA ASP A 119 1.35 14.57 6.86
C ASP A 119 0.59 15.59 7.71
N GLU A 120 -0.52 15.20 8.32
CA GLU A 120 -1.32 16.07 9.17
C GLU A 120 -0.59 16.55 10.43
N ILE A 121 0.34 15.76 10.93
CA ILE A 121 1.22 16.14 12.05
C ILE A 121 2.56 16.72 11.59
N GLY A 122 2.73 16.94 10.28
CA GLY A 122 3.96 17.48 9.69
C GLY A 122 5.13 16.49 9.64
N MET A 123 4.85 15.22 9.73
CA MET A 123 5.82 14.12 9.65
C MET A 123 5.73 13.43 8.30
N SER A 124 5.96 14.16 7.21
CA SER A 124 6.01 13.55 5.88
C SER A 124 7.19 12.58 5.78
N LEU A 125 6.91 11.33 5.48
CA LEU A 125 7.94 10.35 5.14
C LEU A 125 8.46 10.67 3.73
N ASN A 126 9.75 10.89 3.60
CA ASN A 126 10.37 10.90 2.28
C ASN A 126 10.34 9.48 1.68
N SER A 127 10.37 9.38 0.37
CA SER A 127 10.23 8.12 -0.39
C SER A 127 11.12 6.97 0.12
N MET A 128 12.30 7.28 0.68
CA MET A 128 13.21 6.28 1.24
C MET A 128 12.74 5.75 2.62
N GLN A 129 12.04 6.55 3.41
CA GLN A 129 11.48 6.11 4.71
C GLN A 129 10.16 5.36 4.53
N SER A 130 9.36 5.73 3.53
CA SER A 130 8.10 5.01 3.22
C SER A 130 8.34 3.57 2.74
N GLU A 131 9.50 3.30 2.15
CA GLU A 131 9.89 1.95 1.72
C GLU A 131 10.23 1.01 2.90
N PHE A 132 10.68 1.59 4.03
CA PHE A 132 11.01 0.83 5.26
C PHE A 132 9.91 0.86 6.32
N MET A 133 8.99 1.81 6.25
CA MET A 133 7.88 1.96 7.19
C MET A 133 6.58 2.07 6.38
N SER A 134 6.01 0.93 6.03
CA SER A 134 4.67 0.94 5.44
C SER A 134 3.69 1.52 6.44
N THR A 135 3.02 2.59 6.03
CA THR A 135 1.90 3.21 6.75
C THR A 135 0.57 2.79 6.14
N ASP A 136 0.60 1.83 5.23
CA ASP A 136 -0.59 1.35 4.55
C ASP A 136 -1.48 0.58 5.53
N VAL A 137 -2.72 1.02 5.63
CA VAL A 137 -3.75 0.34 6.43
C VAL A 137 -4.65 -0.54 5.57
N PHE A 138 -4.55 -0.43 4.25
CA PHE A 138 -5.19 -1.34 3.31
C PHE A 138 -4.13 -2.25 2.71
N VAL A 139 -4.25 -3.53 2.97
CA VAL A 139 -3.25 -4.55 2.60
C VAL A 139 -3.92 -5.68 1.84
N GLU A 140 -3.26 -6.16 0.81
CA GLU A 140 -3.74 -7.30 0.02
C GLU A 140 -3.63 -8.60 0.83
N MET A 141 -4.69 -9.42 0.79
CA MET A 141 -4.70 -10.78 1.32
C MET A 141 -4.00 -11.74 0.35
N PHE A 142 -3.57 -12.89 0.86
CA PHE A 142 -3.15 -13.98 -0.02
C PHE A 142 -4.30 -14.46 -0.91
N ASP A 143 -4.01 -14.78 -2.16
CA ASP A 143 -5.00 -15.34 -3.12
C ASP A 143 -5.51 -16.73 -2.66
N SER A 144 -4.85 -17.35 -1.70
CA SER A 144 -5.21 -18.65 -1.14
C SER A 144 -6.00 -18.51 0.15
N GLN A 145 -7.28 -18.85 0.11
CA GLN A 145 -8.13 -18.88 1.32
C GLN A 145 -7.57 -19.81 2.38
N GLU A 146 -7.01 -20.98 1.98
CA GLU A 146 -6.38 -21.93 2.91
C GLU A 146 -5.23 -21.27 3.68
N MET A 147 -4.41 -20.45 3.02
CA MET A 147 -3.31 -19.72 3.67
C MET A 147 -3.85 -18.64 4.63
N ASN A 148 -4.88 -17.91 4.22
CA ASN A 148 -5.52 -16.91 5.07
C ASN A 148 -6.09 -17.56 6.34
N GLU A 149 -6.79 -18.68 6.22
CA GLU A 149 -7.36 -19.45 7.35
C GLU A 149 -6.29 -20.11 8.23
N GLN A 150 -5.08 -20.36 7.70
CA GLN A 150 -3.94 -20.83 8.49
C GLN A 150 -3.29 -19.72 9.30
N MET A 151 -3.35 -18.48 8.83
CA MET A 151 -2.71 -17.32 9.49
C MET A 151 -3.63 -16.58 10.44
N TYR A 152 -4.93 -16.59 10.16
CA TYR A 152 -5.89 -15.77 10.87
C TYR A 152 -7.12 -16.59 11.32
N ASP A 153 -7.62 -16.24 12.48
CA ASP A 153 -8.91 -16.72 12.99
C ASP A 153 -10.00 -15.69 12.70
N LEU A 154 -11.17 -16.17 12.29
CA LEU A 154 -12.36 -15.33 12.13
C LEU A 154 -12.96 -15.04 13.51
N VAL A 155 -12.98 -13.77 13.89
CA VAL A 155 -13.56 -13.29 15.16
C VAL A 155 -15.07 -13.09 15.01
N ALA A 156 -15.50 -12.47 13.90
CA ALA A 156 -16.89 -12.20 13.60
C ALA A 156 -17.15 -12.06 12.11
N GLY A 157 -18.40 -12.22 11.68
CA GLY A 157 -18.79 -12.06 10.28
C GLY A 157 -18.40 -13.25 9.40
N SER A 158 -17.88 -12.98 8.20
CA SER A 158 -17.49 -13.97 7.22
C SER A 158 -16.24 -13.53 6.44
N TRP A 159 -15.54 -14.48 5.86
CA TRP A 159 -14.45 -14.22 4.90
C TRP A 159 -14.98 -13.53 3.64
N PRO A 160 -14.20 -12.63 3.05
CA PRO A 160 -14.57 -11.96 1.80
C PRO A 160 -14.58 -12.97 0.64
N THR A 161 -15.57 -12.82 -0.25
CA THR A 161 -15.75 -13.68 -1.43
C THR A 161 -15.88 -12.89 -2.73
N ASN A 162 -16.07 -11.58 -2.62
CA ASN A 162 -16.22 -10.68 -3.76
C ASN A 162 -15.16 -9.56 -3.69
N TYR A 163 -14.84 -8.98 -4.83
CA TYR A 163 -13.83 -7.93 -4.95
C TYR A 163 -14.07 -6.72 -4.03
N ASN A 164 -15.31 -6.42 -3.71
CA ASN A 164 -15.69 -5.29 -2.87
C ASN A 164 -15.96 -5.66 -1.40
N GLU A 165 -15.62 -6.86 -1.00
CA GLU A 165 -15.66 -7.33 0.38
C GLU A 165 -14.27 -7.31 0.99
N VAL A 166 -14.16 -6.80 2.20
CA VAL A 166 -12.91 -6.67 2.94
C VAL A 166 -13.07 -7.16 4.37
N VAL A 167 -11.98 -7.45 5.05
CA VAL A 167 -11.99 -7.82 6.46
C VAL A 167 -11.13 -6.86 7.28
N LEU A 168 -11.58 -6.63 8.52
CA LEU A 168 -10.83 -5.86 9.50
C LEU A 168 -9.90 -6.79 10.27
N LEU A 169 -8.61 -6.51 10.24
CA LEU A 169 -7.61 -7.20 11.03
C LEU A 169 -7.43 -6.47 12.36
N VAL A 170 -7.60 -7.18 13.46
CA VAL A 170 -7.24 -6.75 14.81
C VAL A 170 -6.01 -7.52 15.29
N ASP A 171 -5.40 -7.10 16.39
CA ASP A 171 -4.29 -7.84 16.97
C ASP A 171 -4.75 -9.07 17.78
N GLU A 172 -3.81 -9.79 18.41
CA GLU A 172 -4.11 -10.97 19.22
C GLU A 172 -4.99 -10.67 20.45
N ASN A 173 -5.02 -9.41 20.92
CA ASN A 173 -5.81 -8.95 22.07
C ASN A 173 -7.18 -8.37 21.67
N ASN A 174 -7.53 -8.42 20.38
CA ASN A 174 -8.68 -7.75 19.76
C ASN A 174 -8.57 -6.22 19.83
N GLU A 175 -7.36 -5.68 19.65
CA GLU A 175 -7.09 -4.26 19.65
C GLU A 175 -6.76 -3.76 18.23
N ILE A 176 -7.06 -2.50 17.96
CA ILE A 176 -6.68 -1.77 16.76
C ILE A 176 -5.82 -0.60 17.20
N SER A 177 -4.68 -0.38 16.55
CA SER A 177 -3.82 0.75 16.88
C SER A 177 -4.54 2.08 16.66
N ASP A 178 -4.22 3.08 17.46
CA ASP A 178 -4.75 4.44 17.28
C ASP A 178 -4.35 5.02 15.93
N PHE A 179 -3.14 4.70 15.42
CA PHE A 179 -2.74 5.07 14.05
C PHE A 179 -3.76 4.56 13.02
N THR A 180 -4.12 3.28 13.11
CA THR A 180 -5.11 2.67 12.20
C THR A 180 -6.48 3.33 12.35
N LEU A 181 -6.89 3.64 13.58
CA LEU A 181 -8.16 4.34 13.83
C LEU A 181 -8.20 5.74 13.18
N TYR A 182 -7.09 6.50 13.24
CA TYR A 182 -6.97 7.77 12.53
C TYR A 182 -6.96 7.57 11.01
N ALA A 183 -6.17 6.61 10.51
CA ALA A 183 -6.07 6.34 9.09
C ALA A 183 -7.39 5.88 8.45
N LEU A 184 -8.24 5.16 9.20
CA LEU A 184 -9.58 4.76 8.77
C LEU A 184 -10.64 5.85 9.03
N GLY A 185 -10.25 7.01 9.54
CA GLY A 185 -11.18 8.09 9.87
C GLY A 185 -12.17 7.74 10.98
N LEU A 186 -11.82 6.80 11.87
CA LEU A 186 -12.64 6.44 13.05
C LEU A 186 -12.34 7.37 14.24
N LYS A 187 -11.19 8.03 14.22
CA LYS A 187 -10.82 9.15 15.09
C LYS A 187 -10.58 10.39 14.25
N ASP A 188 -10.90 11.56 14.80
CA ASP A 188 -10.69 12.84 14.11
C ASP A 188 -9.20 13.20 14.07
N SER A 189 -8.67 13.43 12.89
CA SER A 189 -7.28 13.85 12.68
C SER A 189 -6.91 15.15 13.39
N LYS A 190 -7.90 16.00 13.71
CA LYS A 190 -7.70 17.21 14.53
C LYS A 190 -7.22 16.85 15.94
N GLU A 191 -7.75 15.79 16.54
CA GLU A 191 -7.28 15.32 17.85
C GLU A 191 -5.82 14.88 17.79
N LEU A 192 -5.41 14.20 16.71
CA LEU A 192 -4.02 13.80 16.50
C LEU A 192 -3.08 15.00 16.43
N LYS A 193 -3.50 16.04 15.73
CA LYS A 193 -2.73 17.28 15.61
C LYS A 193 -2.59 18.01 16.95
N GLU A 194 -3.66 18.09 17.72
CA GLU A 194 -3.64 18.67 19.08
C GLU A 194 -2.75 17.85 20.02
N MET A 195 -2.85 16.53 19.98
CA MET A 195 -2.01 15.60 20.73
C MET A 195 -0.54 15.85 20.41
N TYR A 196 -0.16 15.88 19.14
CA TYR A 196 1.21 16.13 18.71
C TYR A 196 1.73 17.49 19.20
N GLN A 197 0.94 18.56 19.07
CA GLN A 197 1.30 19.90 19.57
C GLN A 197 1.50 19.91 21.08
N ASN A 198 0.66 19.23 21.84
CA ASN A 198 0.81 19.11 23.30
C ASN A 198 2.10 18.39 23.68
N ILE A 199 2.41 17.28 23.03
CA ILE A 199 3.66 16.52 23.26
C ILE A 199 4.89 17.39 22.95
N VAL A 200 4.90 18.10 21.81
CA VAL A 200 6.01 18.99 21.43
C VAL A 200 6.18 20.12 22.44
N ASN A 201 5.09 20.62 23.02
CA ASN A 201 5.11 21.68 24.03
C ASN A 201 5.37 21.16 25.47
N GLY A 202 5.61 19.86 25.63
CA GLY A 202 5.85 19.24 26.95
C GLY A 202 4.60 19.17 27.84
N VAL A 203 3.42 19.30 27.26
CA VAL A 203 2.13 19.14 27.95
C VAL A 203 1.77 17.66 27.97
N ALA A 204 1.46 17.13 29.14
CA ALA A 204 1.01 15.75 29.26
C ALA A 204 -0.32 15.57 28.52
N PHE A 205 -0.39 14.56 27.66
CA PHE A 205 -1.60 14.16 26.98
C PHE A 205 -2.01 12.76 27.47
N GLU A 206 -3.25 12.64 27.91
CA GLU A 206 -3.83 11.35 28.25
C GLU A 206 -4.65 10.85 27.07
N SER A 207 -4.19 9.77 26.45
CA SER A 207 -5.00 9.06 25.46
C SER A 207 -6.20 8.40 26.14
N LYS A 208 -7.38 8.63 25.61
CA LYS A 208 -8.58 7.90 26.08
C LYS A 208 -8.68 6.59 25.33
N GLU A 209 -8.71 5.52 26.08
CA GLU A 209 -9.09 4.22 25.54
C GLU A 209 -10.53 4.29 25.01
N THR A 210 -10.73 3.83 23.78
CA THR A 210 -12.04 3.74 23.12
C THR A 210 -12.32 2.29 22.80
N SER A 211 -13.59 1.88 22.88
CA SER A 211 -14.04 0.57 22.45
C SER A 211 -15.13 0.71 21.40
N TYR A 212 -15.23 -0.26 20.53
CA TYR A 212 -16.20 -0.32 19.46
C TYR A 212 -16.96 -1.63 19.55
N GLU A 213 -18.25 -1.56 19.30
CA GLU A 213 -19.05 -2.79 19.16
C GLU A 213 -18.71 -3.47 17.84
N ILE A 214 -18.68 -4.80 17.83
CA ILE A 214 -18.39 -5.60 16.63
C ILE A 214 -19.35 -5.24 15.50
N GLU A 215 -20.63 -5.03 15.80
CA GLU A 215 -21.66 -4.70 14.83
C GLU A 215 -21.39 -3.34 14.16
N ASP A 216 -20.92 -2.35 14.93
CA ASP A 216 -20.58 -1.02 14.40
C ASP A 216 -19.40 -1.12 13.41
N LEU A 217 -18.39 -1.93 13.72
CA LEU A 217 -17.25 -2.15 12.84
C LEU A 217 -17.62 -2.90 11.56
N LEU A 218 -18.51 -3.91 11.64
CA LEU A 218 -19.02 -4.64 10.47
C LEU A 218 -19.94 -3.78 9.60
N ASN A 219 -20.52 -2.72 10.13
CA ASN A 219 -21.35 -1.78 9.37
C ASN A 219 -20.57 -0.62 8.75
N LEU A 220 -19.25 -0.54 8.98
CA LEU A 220 -18.43 0.47 8.33
C LEU A 220 -18.38 0.24 6.83
N LYS A 221 -18.48 1.33 6.10
CA LYS A 221 -18.41 1.35 4.65
C LYS A 221 -17.34 2.33 4.17
N PHE A 222 -16.70 1.92 3.11
CA PHE A 222 -15.80 2.77 2.37
C PHE A 222 -16.27 2.85 0.92
N LYS A 223 -15.81 3.86 0.22
CA LYS A 223 -16.03 4.02 -1.21
C LYS A 223 -14.70 4.09 -1.92
N PHE A 224 -14.60 3.58 -3.12
CA PHE A 224 -13.38 3.72 -3.90
C PHE A 224 -13.65 4.37 -5.25
N LEU A 225 -12.67 5.14 -5.69
CA LEU A 225 -12.65 5.79 -6.99
C LEU A 225 -11.55 5.17 -7.86
N LEU A 226 -11.80 5.14 -9.16
CA LEU A 226 -10.74 4.92 -10.14
C LEU A 226 -9.84 6.15 -10.22
N ASN A 227 -8.54 5.97 -10.48
CA ASN A 227 -7.64 7.10 -10.70
C ASN A 227 -8.11 8.03 -11.83
N SER A 228 -8.86 7.50 -12.80
CA SER A 228 -9.49 8.25 -13.89
C SER A 228 -10.66 9.14 -13.44
N ASP A 229 -11.30 8.84 -12.31
CA ASP A 229 -12.47 9.60 -11.84
C ASP A 229 -12.10 11.00 -11.34
N TYR A 230 -10.82 11.23 -11.07
CA TYR A 230 -10.31 12.57 -10.75
C TYR A 230 -10.20 13.50 -11.96
N TYR A 231 -10.45 13.01 -13.18
CA TYR A 231 -10.23 13.79 -14.36
C TYR A 231 -11.52 14.09 -15.10
N GLU A 232 -11.64 15.33 -15.55
CA GLU A 232 -12.71 15.79 -16.42
C GLU A 232 -12.13 16.35 -17.72
N LYS A 233 -12.84 16.07 -18.84
CA LYS A 233 -12.39 16.57 -20.14
C LYS A 233 -12.89 17.96 -20.39
N GLU A 234 -11.98 18.95 -20.46
CA GLU A 234 -12.27 20.34 -20.77
C GLU A 234 -11.42 20.79 -21.96
N ASN A 235 -12.05 21.45 -22.95
CA ASN A 235 -11.36 22.01 -24.12
C ASN A 235 -10.43 21.02 -24.87
N GLY A 236 -10.76 19.74 -24.82
CA GLY A 236 -10.00 18.68 -25.52
C GLY A 236 -8.89 18.03 -24.72
N ILE A 237 -8.59 18.49 -23.51
CA ILE A 237 -7.61 17.90 -22.59
C ILE A 237 -8.26 17.41 -21.30
N TRP A 238 -7.61 16.49 -20.58
CA TRP A 238 -8.08 15.95 -19.32
C TRP A 238 -7.45 16.74 -18.17
N ILE A 239 -8.28 17.34 -17.32
CA ILE A 239 -7.89 18.19 -16.21
C ILE A 239 -8.15 17.45 -14.90
N ASN A 240 -7.17 17.49 -14.00
CA ASN A 240 -7.30 16.92 -12.67
C ASN A 240 -8.21 17.81 -11.81
N LYS A 241 -9.25 17.20 -11.23
CA LYS A 241 -10.25 17.80 -10.35
C LYS A 241 -10.18 17.26 -8.91
N LYS A 242 -9.07 16.62 -8.54
CA LYS A 242 -8.95 15.98 -7.20
C LYS A 242 -9.15 17.00 -6.07
N ASP A 243 -8.75 18.24 -6.27
CA ASP A 243 -8.85 19.31 -5.26
C ASP A 243 -10.19 20.09 -5.34
N ASP A 244 -11.09 19.71 -6.23
CA ASP A 244 -12.43 20.27 -6.36
C ASP A 244 -13.40 19.43 -5.50
N GLU A 245 -13.75 19.94 -4.32
CA GLU A 245 -14.58 19.22 -3.34
C GLU A 245 -15.97 18.91 -3.86
N GLU A 246 -16.59 19.80 -4.63
CA GLU A 246 -17.94 19.58 -5.18
C GLU A 246 -17.91 18.46 -6.23
N TYR A 247 -16.92 18.49 -7.11
CA TYR A 247 -16.69 17.42 -8.10
C TYR A 247 -16.41 16.08 -7.43
N LEU A 248 -15.52 16.07 -6.42
CA LEU A 248 -15.15 14.87 -5.71
C LEU A 248 -16.34 14.26 -4.96
N LYS A 249 -17.18 15.10 -4.34
CA LYS A 249 -18.40 14.65 -3.67
C LYS A 249 -19.37 14.01 -4.65
N GLU A 250 -19.60 14.61 -5.83
CA GLU A 250 -20.45 14.00 -6.87
C GLU A 250 -19.93 12.61 -7.30
N LYS A 251 -18.59 12.46 -7.42
CA LYS A 251 -17.99 11.17 -7.76
C LYS A 251 -18.19 10.15 -6.66
N LEU A 252 -17.98 10.54 -5.40
CA LEU A 252 -18.16 9.67 -4.25
C LEU A 252 -19.61 9.25 -4.03
N ASP A 253 -20.58 10.13 -4.33
CA ASP A 253 -22.01 9.79 -4.23
C ASP A 253 -22.38 8.64 -5.17
N ASN A 254 -21.66 8.50 -6.28
CA ASN A 254 -21.90 7.46 -7.28
C ASN A 254 -20.84 6.33 -7.25
N ALA A 255 -19.91 6.37 -6.30
CA ALA A 255 -18.82 5.41 -6.21
C ALA A 255 -19.29 4.06 -5.65
N GLU A 256 -18.54 3.02 -5.98
CA GLU A 256 -18.79 1.68 -5.45
C GLU A 256 -18.33 1.58 -3.99
N GLU A 257 -19.05 0.78 -3.21
CA GLU A 257 -18.80 0.57 -1.80
C GLU A 257 -17.84 -0.62 -1.57
N LEU A 258 -16.94 -0.47 -0.62
CA LEU A 258 -16.24 -1.56 0.04
C LEU A 258 -16.91 -1.84 1.38
N ILE A 259 -17.22 -3.11 1.63
CA ILE A 259 -18.00 -3.57 2.77
C ILE A 259 -17.12 -4.45 3.66
N ILE A 260 -17.05 -4.14 4.96
CA ILE A 260 -16.41 -5.02 5.93
C ILE A 260 -17.35 -6.19 6.18
N THR A 261 -16.95 -7.38 5.75
CA THR A 261 -17.75 -8.61 5.93
C THR A 261 -17.33 -9.42 7.14
N GLY A 262 -16.11 -9.21 7.64
CA GLY A 262 -15.61 -9.95 8.79
C GLY A 262 -14.54 -9.19 9.57
N ILE A 263 -14.31 -9.68 10.78
CA ILE A 263 -13.20 -9.27 11.64
C ILE A 263 -12.34 -10.50 11.88
N ILE A 264 -11.04 -10.37 11.66
CA ILE A 264 -10.06 -11.44 11.79
C ILE A 264 -8.94 -11.03 12.74
N LYS A 265 -8.26 -12.00 13.31
CA LYS A 265 -7.05 -11.79 14.11
C LYS A 265 -6.01 -12.85 13.79
N PRO A 266 -4.70 -12.60 14.06
CA PRO A 266 -3.68 -13.63 13.94
C PRO A 266 -4.05 -14.83 14.82
N ASN A 267 -3.91 -16.04 14.30
CA ASN A 267 -4.14 -17.21 15.13
C ASN A 267 -2.99 -17.43 16.13
N GLU A 268 -3.22 -18.22 17.19
CA GLU A 268 -2.26 -18.38 18.29
C GLU A 268 -0.92 -19.01 17.83
N GLU A 269 -0.94 -19.79 16.76
CA GLU A 269 0.23 -20.47 16.20
C GLU A 269 0.97 -19.62 15.18
N SER A 270 0.39 -18.50 14.72
CA SER A 270 0.97 -17.63 13.70
C SER A 270 2.19 -16.85 14.20
N LEU A 271 3.26 -16.87 13.41
CA LEU A 271 4.45 -16.06 13.65
C LEU A 271 4.27 -14.62 13.12
N ALA A 272 3.33 -14.42 12.21
CA ALA A 272 3.01 -13.13 11.61
C ALA A 272 2.02 -12.36 12.52
N LYS A 273 2.51 -11.85 13.64
CA LYS A 273 1.70 -11.02 14.53
C LYS A 273 1.58 -9.63 13.98
N SER A 274 0.37 -9.25 13.55
CA SER A 274 0.09 -7.85 13.25
C SER A 274 -0.02 -7.06 14.56
N THR A 275 0.73 -5.98 14.67
CA THR A 275 0.71 -5.09 15.84
C THR A 275 -0.12 -3.83 15.61
N THR A 276 -0.56 -3.59 14.39
CA THR A 276 -1.21 -2.33 14.00
C THR A 276 -2.67 -2.50 13.59
N GLY A 277 -3.06 -3.70 13.14
CA GLY A 277 -4.37 -3.90 12.51
C GLY A 277 -4.43 -3.30 11.11
N GLY A 278 -5.60 -3.34 10.49
CA GLY A 278 -5.82 -2.78 9.16
C GLY A 278 -7.01 -3.39 8.44
N ILE A 279 -7.15 -3.05 7.17
CA ILE A 279 -8.16 -3.62 6.28
C ILE A 279 -7.45 -4.52 5.26
N LEU A 280 -7.88 -5.76 5.19
CA LEU A 280 -7.37 -6.69 4.20
C LEU A 280 -8.40 -6.89 3.08
N TYR A 281 -7.91 -6.81 1.84
CA TYR A 281 -8.73 -6.94 0.63
C TYR A 281 -8.21 -8.05 -0.29
N LEU A 282 -9.11 -8.60 -1.13
CA LEU A 282 -8.75 -9.61 -2.12
C LEU A 282 -8.05 -8.97 -3.33
N ASN A 283 -7.10 -9.65 -3.94
CA ASN A 283 -6.45 -9.25 -5.21
C ASN A 283 -7.47 -8.92 -6.31
N ASP A 284 -8.65 -9.51 -6.23
CA ASP A 284 -9.74 -9.26 -7.18
C ASP A 284 -10.22 -7.80 -7.17
N LEU A 285 -10.00 -7.04 -6.07
CA LEU A 285 -10.25 -5.59 -6.06
C LEU A 285 -9.30 -4.86 -6.99
N GLU A 286 -8.00 -5.16 -6.94
CA GLU A 286 -7.03 -4.53 -7.84
C GLU A 286 -7.31 -4.88 -9.30
N LYS A 287 -7.58 -6.15 -9.58
CA LYS A 287 -7.97 -6.61 -10.92
C LYS A 287 -9.20 -5.85 -11.43
N TYR A 288 -10.22 -5.71 -10.58
CA TYR A 288 -11.44 -4.97 -10.91
C TYR A 288 -11.14 -3.50 -11.24
N VAL A 289 -10.35 -2.82 -10.40
CA VAL A 289 -9.97 -1.41 -10.61
C VAL A 289 -9.16 -1.24 -11.90
N ILE A 290 -8.24 -2.16 -12.20
CA ILE A 290 -7.46 -2.17 -13.44
C ILE A 290 -8.37 -2.35 -14.66
N ASP A 291 -9.27 -3.33 -14.64
CA ASP A 291 -10.16 -3.62 -15.74
C ASP A 291 -11.13 -2.46 -15.99
N LYS A 292 -11.74 -1.93 -14.94
CA LYS A 292 -12.61 -0.75 -15.05
C LYS A 292 -11.85 0.50 -15.49
N GLY A 293 -10.66 0.72 -14.96
CA GLY A 293 -9.79 1.82 -15.39
C GLY A 293 -9.47 1.75 -16.88
N ASN A 294 -9.20 0.56 -17.41
CA ASN A 294 -8.96 0.32 -18.84
C ASN A 294 -10.17 0.57 -19.73
N GLU A 295 -11.38 0.46 -19.20
CA GLU A 295 -12.64 0.70 -19.90
C GLU A 295 -13.01 2.20 -19.95
N THR A 296 -12.37 3.05 -19.18
CA THR A 296 -12.68 4.49 -19.11
C THR A 296 -12.35 5.23 -20.40
N LYS A 297 -13.01 6.36 -20.61
CA LYS A 297 -12.79 7.21 -21.80
C LYS A 297 -11.35 7.73 -21.87
N ILE A 298 -10.80 8.15 -20.72
CA ILE A 298 -9.44 8.68 -20.63
C ILE A 298 -8.41 7.62 -21.02
N ALA A 299 -8.56 6.37 -20.54
CA ALA A 299 -7.65 5.29 -20.87
C ALA A 299 -7.75 4.88 -22.35
N LYS A 300 -8.97 4.81 -22.89
CA LYS A 300 -9.19 4.53 -24.31
C LYS A 300 -8.60 5.58 -25.22
N GLU A 301 -8.80 6.85 -24.89
CA GLU A 301 -8.27 7.97 -25.67
C GLU A 301 -6.74 7.97 -25.69
N GLN A 302 -6.08 7.69 -24.56
CA GLN A 302 -4.62 7.58 -24.52
C GLN A 302 -4.11 6.39 -25.33
N LYS A 303 -4.82 5.25 -25.31
CA LYS A 303 -4.46 4.07 -26.12
C LYS A 303 -4.63 4.30 -27.62
N GLU A 304 -5.66 5.03 -28.02
CA GLU A 304 -5.90 5.42 -29.41
C GLU A 304 -4.86 6.43 -29.92
N ASN A 305 -4.32 7.25 -29.02
CA ASN A 305 -3.36 8.30 -29.34
C ASN A 305 -2.09 8.17 -28.47
N PRO A 306 -1.30 7.11 -28.63
CA PRO A 306 -0.19 6.80 -27.74
C PRO A 306 0.95 7.82 -27.76
N ASN A 307 1.03 8.64 -28.81
CA ASN A 307 2.06 9.67 -29.00
C ASN A 307 1.60 11.07 -28.55
N ILE A 308 0.38 11.20 -28.07
CA ILE A 308 -0.17 12.48 -27.61
C ILE A 308 -0.41 12.34 -26.09
N ASN A 309 0.14 13.26 -25.33
CA ASN A 309 -0.20 13.34 -23.93
C ASN A 309 -1.58 13.99 -23.78
N ILE A 310 -2.57 13.23 -23.33
CA ILE A 310 -3.96 13.66 -23.22
C ILE A 310 -4.19 14.76 -22.16
N PHE A 311 -3.22 15.00 -21.28
CA PHE A 311 -3.28 16.05 -20.27
C PHE A 311 -2.74 17.41 -20.78
N THR A 312 -1.85 17.37 -21.78
CA THR A 312 -1.26 18.59 -22.36
C THR A 312 -1.70 18.83 -23.79
N GLY A 313 -2.23 17.81 -24.47
CA GLY A 313 -2.63 17.85 -25.87
C GLY A 313 -1.46 17.88 -26.88
N GLN A 314 -0.22 17.50 -26.43
CA GLN A 314 1.01 17.54 -27.24
C GLN A 314 1.61 16.16 -27.40
#